data_5b34af87c45a633e17e86f0618e40f82
#
_entry.id   5b34af87c45a633e17e86f0618e40f82
#
_cell.length_a   1.000
_cell.length_b   1.000
_cell.length_c   1.000
_cell.angle_alpha   90.00
_cell.angle_beta   90.00
_cell.angle_gamma   90.00
#
_symmetry.space_group_name_H-M   'P 1'
#
loop_
_entity.id
_entity.type
_entity.pdbx_description
1 polymer ?
#
loop_
_entity_poly.entity_id
_entity_poly.type
_entity_poly.pdbx_seq_one_letter_code
_entity_poly.pdbx_strand_id
1 'polypeptide(L)'
;MDTRAQQSPSIGNLPLARRWRSQMWRLLFASLAAAALVNPFVYSPAAAAEPCPDVQVVFARGTFEPPGVGVTGQAFVDALRADLPNKSVDVYAVDYPASLDFARAADGVADARNKVQDVANKCPKTKMVLSGYSQGAAVMAYITTDNVPPNFELPAGITGPMPKSIAGHVAALTLFGKPSTGFLNMLDTNAPPITIGREYGSKALDLCADNDPVCSAGGGGDPAAHGMYAVNGMTQQAAGFATQHV
;
A
#
# COMPACT_ATOMS: atom_id res chain seq x y z
N MET A 1 -44.37 4.96 46.42
CA MET A 1 -44.03 6.31 46.88
C MET A 1 -43.08 6.85 45.84
N ASP A 2 -43.39 7.72 45.08
CA ASP A 2 -44.18 8.83 44.68
C ASP A 2 -43.73 9.27 43.28
N THR A 3 -44.55 9.13 42.34
CA THR A 3 -45.13 9.91 41.28
C THR A 3 -44.83 11.41 41.28
N ARG A 4 -44.45 11.93 40.10
CA ARG A 4 -44.93 13.16 39.44
C ARG A 4 -44.14 13.36 38.14
N ALA A 5 -44.63 13.21 36.97
CA ALA A 5 -45.70 13.74 36.12
C ALA A 5 -45.77 15.27 36.06
N GLN A 6 -45.92 15.71 34.78
CA GLN A 6 -46.48 16.98 34.28
C GLN A 6 -45.46 18.10 34.01
N GLN A 7 -45.54 18.94 32.97
CA GLN A 7 -46.57 19.26 31.98
C GLN A 7 -45.97 20.16 30.90
N SER A 8 -46.41 20.02 29.65
CA SER A 8 -46.32 21.06 28.60
C SER A 8 -47.33 22.20 28.88
N PRO A 9 -47.13 23.37 28.30
CA PRO A 9 -48.19 24.03 27.52
C PRO A 9 -47.64 24.61 26.20
N SER A 10 -48.26 24.43 25.08
CA SER A 10 -49.50 24.91 24.43
C SER A 10 -49.48 26.39 24.01
N ILE A 11 -49.42 26.55 22.68
CA ILE A 11 -50.23 27.39 21.78
C ILE A 11 -50.39 28.88 22.12
N GLY A 12 -50.05 29.73 21.17
CA GLY A 12 -50.46 31.11 21.06
C GLY A 12 -50.54 31.58 19.60
N ASN A 13 -51.76 31.76 19.15
CA ASN A 13 -52.25 32.15 17.84
C ASN A 13 -51.90 33.58 17.40
N LEU A 14 -51.71 33.72 16.10
CA LEU A 14 -52.02 34.78 15.11
C LEU A 14 -52.71 36.10 15.57
N PRO A 15 -52.53 37.22 14.82
CA PRO A 15 -53.50 37.49 13.76
C PRO A 15 -53.01 38.15 12.46
N LEU A 16 -53.90 37.98 11.50
CA LEU A 16 -54.02 38.43 10.13
C LEU A 16 -54.02 39.94 9.88
N ALA A 17 -53.66 40.23 8.63
CA ALA A 17 -54.22 41.22 7.75
C ALA A 17 -53.67 42.64 7.73
N ARG A 18 -53.19 43.06 6.59
CA ARG A 18 -53.83 44.06 5.74
C ARG A 18 -53.30 44.10 4.33
N ARG A 19 -54.22 43.88 3.41
CA ARG A 19 -54.15 44.23 1.98
C ARG A 19 -54.02 45.76 1.84
N TRP A 20 -53.22 46.23 0.89
CA TRP A 20 -53.57 47.44 0.14
C TRP A 20 -53.11 47.27 -1.32
N ARG A 21 -54.09 47.48 -2.20
CA ARG A 21 -54.04 47.58 -3.67
C ARG A 21 -53.69 48.99 -4.09
N SER A 22 -52.98 49.12 -5.19
CA SER A 22 -53.11 50.15 -6.23
C SER A 22 -51.98 49.88 -7.25
N GLN A 23 -52.28 49.40 -8.30
CA GLN A 23 -52.71 49.77 -9.66
C GLN A 23 -51.80 50.83 -10.31
N MET A 24 -51.33 50.35 -11.49
CA MET A 24 -51.03 51.08 -12.75
C MET A 24 -49.82 52.00 -12.79
N TRP A 25 -48.86 51.73 -13.66
CA TRP A 25 -48.90 52.35 -15.02
C TRP A 25 -47.92 51.65 -15.96
N ARG A 26 -48.40 51.43 -17.14
CA ARG A 26 -47.72 50.86 -18.32
C ARG A 26 -46.63 51.84 -18.79
N LEU A 27 -45.51 51.35 -19.24
CA LEU A 27 -44.88 51.83 -20.50
C LEU A 27 -43.84 50.81 -20.98
N LEU A 28 -43.99 50.38 -22.21
CA LEU A 28 -43.18 49.55 -23.03
C LEU A 28 -41.76 50.09 -23.23
N PHE A 29 -40.76 49.32 -23.00
CA PHE A 29 -39.52 49.35 -23.81
C PHE A 29 -39.02 47.93 -24.01
N ALA A 30 -39.24 47.42 -25.20
CA ALA A 30 -38.61 46.22 -25.68
C ALA A 30 -37.12 46.51 -25.95
N SER A 31 -36.26 45.98 -25.15
CA SER A 31 -34.84 45.89 -25.44
C SER A 31 -34.48 44.44 -25.53
N LEU A 32 -34.32 43.91 -26.75
CA LEU A 32 -33.68 42.63 -27.03
C LEU A 32 -32.22 42.70 -26.56
N ALA A 33 -31.91 42.24 -25.38
CA ALA A 33 -30.55 41.89 -25.01
C ALA A 33 -30.32 40.43 -25.39
N ALA A 34 -29.68 40.19 -26.52
CA ALA A 34 -29.11 38.88 -26.85
C ALA A 34 -28.01 38.58 -25.85
N ALA A 35 -28.34 37.84 -24.79
CA ALA A 35 -27.35 37.30 -23.89
C ALA A 35 -26.62 36.16 -24.64
N ALA A 36 -25.47 36.45 -25.20
CA ALA A 36 -24.53 35.43 -25.65
C ALA A 36 -24.12 34.61 -24.40
N LEU A 37 -24.61 33.40 -24.34
CA LEU A 37 -24.15 32.39 -23.37
C LEU A 37 -22.70 32.03 -23.74
N VAL A 38 -21.75 32.80 -23.28
CA VAL A 38 -20.35 32.41 -23.25
C VAL A 38 -20.24 31.32 -22.21
N ASN A 39 -20.29 30.11 -22.69
CA ASN A 39 -19.99 28.93 -21.86
C ASN A 39 -18.46 29.01 -21.56
N PRO A 40 -18.01 29.30 -20.35
CA PRO A 40 -16.61 29.17 -20.05
C PRO A 40 -16.33 27.66 -20.05
N PHE A 41 -15.79 27.16 -21.15
CA PHE A 41 -15.09 25.88 -21.11
C PHE A 41 -13.99 26.05 -20.06
N VAL A 42 -14.26 25.56 -18.86
CA VAL A 42 -13.23 25.38 -17.83
C VAL A 42 -12.33 24.27 -18.37
N TYR A 43 -11.27 24.67 -19.04
CA TYR A 43 -10.17 23.76 -19.37
C TYR A 43 -9.54 23.39 -18.04
N SER A 44 -9.98 22.29 -17.42
CA SER A 44 -9.19 21.64 -16.37
C SER A 44 -7.92 21.14 -17.08
N PRO A 45 -6.73 21.63 -16.75
CA PRO A 45 -5.53 21.02 -17.27
C PRO A 45 -5.57 19.54 -16.85
N ALA A 46 -5.46 18.63 -17.81
CA ALA A 46 -5.25 17.23 -17.52
C ALA A 46 -4.06 17.17 -16.55
N ALA A 47 -4.25 16.58 -15.37
CA ALA A 47 -3.14 16.37 -14.45
C ALA A 47 -2.03 15.68 -15.24
N ALA A 48 -0.89 16.33 -15.39
CA ALA A 48 0.26 15.72 -16.03
C ALA A 48 0.57 14.43 -15.22
N ALA A 49 0.70 13.30 -15.91
CA ALA A 49 1.12 12.08 -15.25
C ALA A 49 2.45 12.37 -14.53
N GLU A 50 2.53 12.00 -13.25
CA GLU A 50 3.79 12.11 -12.50
C GLU A 50 4.90 11.42 -13.30
N PRO A 51 6.08 12.06 -13.42
CA PRO A 51 7.20 11.45 -14.14
C PRO A 51 7.60 10.15 -13.46
N CYS A 52 7.95 9.13 -14.26
CA CYS A 52 8.42 7.86 -13.74
C CYS A 52 9.67 8.05 -12.86
N PRO A 53 9.73 7.50 -11.66
CA PRO A 53 10.93 7.58 -10.83
C PRO A 53 12.06 6.73 -11.39
N ASP A 54 13.30 7.04 -11.02
CA ASP A 54 14.45 6.17 -11.34
C ASP A 54 14.33 4.82 -10.63
N VAL A 55 13.89 4.87 -9.35
CA VAL A 55 13.71 3.70 -8.49
C VAL A 55 12.34 3.74 -7.84
N GLN A 56 11.61 2.61 -7.93
CA GLN A 56 10.37 2.38 -7.22
C GLN A 56 10.60 1.32 -6.14
N VAL A 57 10.49 1.70 -4.88
CA VAL A 57 10.41 0.74 -3.77
C VAL A 57 8.95 0.28 -3.62
N VAL A 58 8.74 -1.03 -3.56
CA VAL A 58 7.45 -1.64 -3.17
C VAL A 58 7.69 -2.37 -1.86
N PHE A 59 7.12 -1.87 -0.76
CA PHE A 59 7.39 -2.39 0.58
C PHE A 59 6.13 -2.90 1.27
N ALA A 60 6.20 -4.13 1.79
CA ALA A 60 5.16 -4.72 2.62
C ALA A 60 5.58 -4.72 4.09
N ARG A 61 4.78 -4.08 4.95
CA ARG A 61 5.04 -3.94 6.40
C ARG A 61 4.84 -5.26 7.17
N GLY A 62 5.29 -5.33 8.41
CA GLY A 62 5.07 -6.46 9.30
C GLY A 62 3.67 -6.46 9.95
N THR A 63 3.32 -7.58 10.59
CA THR A 63 2.08 -7.75 11.35
C THR A 63 1.94 -6.66 12.42
N PHE A 64 0.74 -6.10 12.57
CA PHE A 64 0.38 -5.01 13.48
C PHE A 64 1.00 -3.64 13.22
N GLU A 65 1.89 -3.50 12.25
CA GLU A 65 2.34 -2.17 11.88
C GLU A 65 1.19 -1.37 11.24
N PRO A 66 1.06 -0.07 11.54
CA PRO A 66 0.04 0.78 10.95
C PRO A 66 0.24 0.91 9.42
N PRO A 67 -0.79 1.34 8.66
CA PRO A 67 -0.67 1.61 7.23
C PRO A 67 0.55 2.47 6.90
N GLY A 68 1.27 2.09 5.84
CA GLY A 68 2.56 2.65 5.46
C GLY A 68 3.61 1.55 5.29
N VAL A 69 4.88 1.92 5.27
CA VAL A 69 6.01 0.98 5.13
C VAL A 69 6.48 0.39 6.47
N GLY A 70 5.94 0.85 7.59
CA GLY A 70 6.39 0.44 8.92
C GLY A 70 7.77 0.98 9.30
N VAL A 71 8.23 0.63 10.51
CA VAL A 71 9.50 1.17 11.05
C VAL A 71 10.71 0.63 10.29
N THR A 72 10.74 -0.67 10.02
CA THR A 72 11.83 -1.30 9.25
C THR A 72 11.86 -0.78 7.82
N GLY A 73 10.69 -0.63 7.18
CA GLY A 73 10.60 -0.09 5.83
C GLY A 73 11.05 1.36 5.74
N GLN A 74 10.70 2.19 6.71
CA GLN A 74 11.14 3.59 6.74
C GLN A 74 12.68 3.68 6.86
N ALA A 75 13.28 2.93 7.79
CA ALA A 75 14.72 2.91 7.95
C ALA A 75 15.45 2.42 6.68
N PHE A 76 14.90 1.42 5.99
CA PHE A 76 15.44 0.93 4.72
C PHE A 76 15.34 2.00 3.61
N VAL A 77 14.19 2.65 3.46
CA VAL A 77 13.97 3.69 2.45
C VAL A 77 14.90 4.89 2.68
N ASP A 78 15.06 5.30 3.93
CA ASP A 78 15.94 6.41 4.29
C ASP A 78 17.40 6.09 3.95
N ALA A 79 17.86 4.87 4.26
CA ALA A 79 19.19 4.40 3.89
C ALA A 79 19.38 4.35 2.36
N LEU A 80 18.38 3.79 1.63
CA LEU A 80 18.46 3.70 0.18
C LEU A 80 18.50 5.09 -0.50
N ARG A 81 17.72 6.06 0.01
CA ARG A 81 17.76 7.44 -0.50
C ARG A 81 19.08 8.12 -0.21
N ALA A 82 19.67 7.85 0.95
CA ALA A 82 21.00 8.37 1.28
C ALA A 82 22.10 7.83 0.34
N ASP A 83 21.98 6.55 -0.05
CA ASP A 83 22.92 5.89 -0.98
C ASP A 83 22.68 6.29 -2.45
N LEU A 84 21.52 6.87 -2.79
CA LEU A 84 21.12 7.24 -4.15
C LEU A 84 20.80 8.75 -4.26
N PRO A 85 21.72 9.66 -3.90
CA PRO A 85 21.40 11.09 -3.79
C PRO A 85 21.03 11.77 -5.11
N ASN A 86 21.34 11.15 -6.26
CA ASN A 86 21.09 11.69 -7.60
C ASN A 86 19.98 10.95 -8.35
N LYS A 87 19.25 10.04 -7.68
CA LYS A 87 18.13 9.30 -8.26
C LYS A 87 16.84 9.64 -7.53
N SER A 88 15.76 9.74 -8.28
CA SER A 88 14.42 9.82 -7.71
C SER A 88 14.01 8.44 -7.18
N VAL A 89 13.72 8.36 -5.87
CA VAL A 89 13.27 7.14 -5.20
C VAL A 89 11.84 7.35 -4.71
N ASP A 90 10.89 6.71 -5.39
CA ASP A 90 9.49 6.68 -4.98
C ASP A 90 9.18 5.41 -4.17
N VAL A 91 8.16 5.49 -3.32
CA VAL A 91 7.82 4.42 -2.38
C VAL A 91 6.35 4.10 -2.43
N TYR A 92 6.04 2.84 -2.61
CA TYR A 92 4.71 2.29 -2.50
C TYR A 92 4.63 1.37 -1.30
N ALA A 93 3.76 1.71 -0.36
CA ALA A 93 3.42 0.84 0.76
C ALA A 93 2.30 -0.11 0.34
N VAL A 94 2.55 -1.40 0.41
CA VAL A 94 1.55 -2.44 0.07
C VAL A 94 0.34 -2.32 0.97
N ASP A 95 -0.84 -2.22 0.37
CA ASP A 95 -2.10 -2.09 1.08
C ASP A 95 -2.70 -3.46 1.41
N TYR A 96 -2.63 -3.83 2.67
CA TYR A 96 -3.22 -5.06 3.20
C TYR A 96 -3.39 -4.95 4.73
N PRO A 97 -4.19 -5.83 5.37
CA PRO A 97 -4.49 -5.71 6.79
C PRO A 97 -3.28 -5.82 7.73
N ALA A 98 -2.24 -6.58 7.38
CA ALA A 98 -1.08 -6.88 8.24
C ALA A 98 -1.51 -7.35 9.65
N SER A 99 -2.42 -8.32 9.70
CA SER A 99 -3.06 -8.82 10.92
C SER A 99 -2.67 -10.27 11.23
N LEU A 100 -3.15 -10.81 12.35
CA LEU A 100 -3.01 -12.24 12.68
C LEU A 100 -3.91 -13.16 11.83
N ASP A 101 -4.85 -12.62 11.08
CA ASP A 101 -5.52 -13.37 10.02
C ASP A 101 -4.55 -13.52 8.84
N PHE A 102 -3.64 -14.50 8.95
CA PHE A 102 -2.56 -14.68 7.97
C PHE A 102 -3.09 -15.04 6.57
N ALA A 103 -4.31 -15.56 6.44
CA ALA A 103 -4.94 -15.77 5.14
C ALA A 103 -5.08 -14.43 4.36
N ARG A 104 -5.27 -13.30 5.09
CA ARG A 104 -5.34 -11.97 4.52
C ARG A 104 -4.01 -11.43 3.98
N ALA A 105 -2.89 -12.13 4.19
CA ALA A 105 -1.64 -11.83 3.48
C ALA A 105 -1.81 -11.95 1.95
N ALA A 106 -2.76 -12.76 1.49
CA ALA A 106 -3.14 -12.88 0.09
C ALA A 106 -3.60 -11.54 -0.53
N ASP A 107 -4.24 -10.66 0.24
CA ASP A 107 -4.60 -9.31 -0.20
C ASP A 107 -3.34 -8.49 -0.52
N GLY A 108 -2.32 -8.61 0.34
CA GLY A 108 -1.01 -7.98 0.12
C GLY A 108 -0.26 -8.53 -1.10
N VAL A 109 -0.35 -9.85 -1.34
CA VAL A 109 0.20 -10.47 -2.55
C VAL A 109 -0.48 -9.91 -3.80
N ALA A 110 -1.81 -9.75 -3.79
CA ALA A 110 -2.55 -9.18 -4.90
C ALA A 110 -2.19 -7.72 -5.15
N ASP A 111 -2.16 -6.91 -4.10
CA ASP A 111 -1.85 -5.49 -4.19
C ASP A 111 -0.41 -5.24 -4.67
N ALA A 112 0.58 -5.88 -4.05
CA ALA A 112 1.98 -5.78 -4.43
C ALA A 112 2.21 -6.21 -5.88
N ARG A 113 1.61 -7.34 -6.30
CA ARG A 113 1.70 -7.84 -7.67
C ARG A 113 1.13 -6.83 -8.67
N ASN A 114 -0.05 -6.28 -8.40
CA ASN A 114 -0.70 -5.30 -9.27
C ASN A 114 0.17 -4.05 -9.42
N LYS A 115 0.73 -3.54 -8.31
CA LYS A 115 1.65 -2.40 -8.33
C LYS A 115 2.90 -2.68 -9.17
N VAL A 116 3.53 -3.83 -8.97
CA VAL A 116 4.74 -4.22 -9.71
C VAL A 116 4.47 -4.31 -11.21
N GLN A 117 3.35 -4.92 -11.62
CA GLN A 117 2.97 -4.99 -13.02
C GLN A 117 2.63 -3.61 -13.60
N ASP A 118 1.95 -2.77 -12.82
CA ASP A 118 1.60 -1.40 -13.24
C ASP A 118 2.85 -0.56 -13.50
N VAL A 119 3.83 -0.63 -12.60
CA VAL A 119 5.12 0.07 -12.77
C VAL A 119 5.88 -0.46 -13.99
N ALA A 120 5.98 -1.78 -14.16
CA ALA A 120 6.66 -2.35 -15.32
C ALA A 120 6.03 -1.91 -16.65
N ASN A 121 4.71 -1.79 -16.70
CA ASN A 121 3.97 -1.39 -17.90
C ASN A 121 4.04 0.12 -18.18
N LYS A 122 3.87 0.95 -17.15
CA LYS A 122 3.81 2.41 -17.29
C LYS A 122 5.18 3.07 -17.29
N CYS A 123 6.12 2.50 -16.53
CA CYS A 123 7.46 3.04 -16.30
C CYS A 123 8.56 2.00 -16.62
N PRO A 124 8.71 1.57 -17.87
CA PRO A 124 9.56 0.42 -18.23
C PRO A 124 11.06 0.62 -17.94
N LYS A 125 11.50 1.85 -17.70
CA LYS A 125 12.90 2.17 -17.34
C LYS A 125 13.13 2.23 -15.83
N THR A 126 12.06 2.35 -15.04
CA THR A 126 12.14 2.38 -13.57
C THR A 126 12.68 1.05 -13.06
N LYS A 127 13.64 1.11 -12.16
CA LYS A 127 14.18 -0.04 -11.44
C LYS A 127 13.34 -0.28 -10.18
N MET A 128 12.80 -1.48 -10.03
CA MET A 128 12.01 -1.80 -8.84
C MET A 128 12.85 -2.48 -7.77
N VAL A 129 12.70 -2.05 -6.53
CA VAL A 129 13.22 -2.72 -5.34
C VAL A 129 12.03 -3.25 -4.56
N LEU A 130 11.92 -4.57 -4.52
CA LEU A 130 10.88 -5.26 -3.77
C LEU A 130 11.40 -5.54 -2.36
N SER A 131 10.63 -5.18 -1.34
CA SER A 131 11.10 -5.36 0.03
C SER A 131 9.95 -5.61 1.00
N GLY A 132 10.25 -6.25 2.12
CA GLY A 132 9.23 -6.49 3.14
C GLY A 132 9.83 -6.97 4.46
N TYR A 133 9.05 -6.80 5.54
CA TYR A 133 9.42 -7.21 6.88
C TYR A 133 8.42 -8.23 7.43
N SER A 134 8.92 -9.33 8.06
CA SER A 134 8.07 -10.33 8.73
C SER A 134 6.99 -10.91 7.80
N GLN A 135 5.72 -10.77 8.11
CA GLN A 135 4.60 -11.14 7.23
C GLN A 135 4.72 -10.47 5.86
N GLY A 136 5.15 -9.20 5.82
CA GLY A 136 5.41 -8.50 4.56
C GLY A 136 6.55 -9.10 3.75
N ALA A 137 7.57 -9.66 4.40
CA ALA A 137 8.63 -10.41 3.71
C ALA A 137 8.09 -11.68 3.04
N ALA A 138 7.14 -12.36 3.68
CA ALA A 138 6.41 -13.46 3.05
C ALA A 138 5.60 -13.00 1.84
N VAL A 139 4.85 -11.90 1.96
CA VAL A 139 4.09 -11.30 0.85
C VAL A 139 5.00 -11.04 -0.34
N MET A 140 6.15 -10.38 -0.12
CA MET A 140 7.07 -10.04 -1.20
C MET A 140 7.77 -11.25 -1.80
N ALA A 141 8.05 -12.28 -1.02
CA ALA A 141 8.59 -13.54 -1.55
C ALA A 141 7.53 -14.28 -2.40
N TYR A 142 6.28 -14.35 -1.94
CA TYR A 142 5.21 -15.01 -2.69
C TYR A 142 4.94 -14.40 -4.07
N ILE A 143 5.06 -13.08 -4.25
CA ILE A 143 4.91 -12.48 -5.59
C ILE A 143 6.04 -12.87 -6.56
N THR A 144 7.16 -13.36 -6.04
CA THR A 144 8.32 -13.78 -6.86
C THR A 144 8.36 -15.28 -7.14
N THR A 145 7.48 -16.10 -6.55
CA THR A 145 7.51 -17.55 -6.67
C THR A 145 7.33 -18.05 -8.12
N ASP A 146 7.99 -19.12 -8.47
CA ASP A 146 7.87 -19.76 -9.80
C ASP A 146 6.56 -20.51 -9.99
N ASN A 147 5.94 -20.96 -8.89
CA ASN A 147 4.74 -21.80 -8.93
C ASN A 147 3.74 -21.36 -7.86
N VAL A 148 2.46 -21.50 -8.15
CA VAL A 148 1.41 -21.41 -7.13
C VAL A 148 1.51 -22.66 -6.24
N PRO A 149 1.61 -22.51 -4.92
CA PRO A 149 1.62 -23.67 -4.04
C PRO A 149 0.37 -24.55 -4.20
N PRO A 150 0.49 -25.87 -4.09
CA PRO A 150 -0.68 -26.76 -4.13
C PRO A 150 -1.71 -26.35 -3.08
N ASN A 151 -2.97 -26.44 -3.42
CA ASN A 151 -4.11 -26.11 -2.55
C ASN A 151 -4.20 -24.65 -2.08
N PHE A 152 -3.39 -23.75 -2.67
CA PHE A 152 -3.50 -22.32 -2.39
C PHE A 152 -4.53 -21.69 -3.33
N GLU A 153 -5.55 -21.07 -2.75
CA GLU A 153 -6.54 -20.30 -3.49
C GLU A 153 -5.97 -18.93 -3.87
N LEU A 154 -5.84 -18.69 -5.17
CA LEU A 154 -5.31 -17.42 -5.65
C LEU A 154 -6.33 -16.29 -5.39
N PRO A 155 -5.86 -15.10 -5.00
CA PRO A 155 -6.70 -13.92 -4.91
C PRO A 155 -7.42 -13.62 -6.22
N ALA A 156 -8.59 -12.99 -6.14
CA ALA A 156 -9.40 -12.64 -7.32
C ALA A 156 -8.56 -11.84 -8.34
N GLY A 157 -8.64 -12.24 -9.60
CA GLY A 157 -7.90 -11.60 -10.70
C GLY A 157 -6.46 -12.09 -10.89
N ILE A 158 -5.95 -12.97 -10.02
CA ILE A 158 -4.65 -13.62 -10.19
C ILE A 158 -4.83 -15.03 -10.71
N THR A 159 -4.24 -15.35 -11.86
CA THR A 159 -4.41 -16.64 -12.54
C THR A 159 -3.17 -17.56 -12.48
N GLY A 160 -2.09 -17.09 -11.82
CA GLY A 160 -0.84 -17.86 -11.73
C GLY A 160 0.35 -17.00 -11.26
N PRO A 161 1.58 -17.48 -11.33
CA PRO A 161 2.80 -16.74 -11.01
C PRO A 161 2.92 -15.45 -11.81
N MET A 162 3.73 -14.51 -11.34
CA MET A 162 4.02 -13.28 -12.08
C MET A 162 4.72 -13.61 -13.40
N PRO A 163 4.41 -12.89 -14.51
CA PRO A 163 5.11 -13.11 -15.78
C PRO A 163 6.62 -12.95 -15.62
N LYS A 164 7.41 -13.86 -16.20
CA LYS A 164 8.89 -13.83 -16.10
C LYS A 164 9.50 -12.53 -16.61
N SER A 165 8.86 -11.87 -17.58
CA SER A 165 9.31 -10.57 -18.11
C SER A 165 9.39 -9.49 -17.02
N ILE A 166 8.56 -9.57 -15.98
CA ILE A 166 8.56 -8.61 -14.87
C ILE A 166 9.87 -8.66 -14.09
N ALA A 167 10.50 -9.83 -13.99
CA ALA A 167 11.76 -9.96 -13.27
C ALA A 167 12.86 -9.05 -13.83
N GLY A 168 12.85 -8.74 -15.14
CA GLY A 168 13.80 -7.81 -15.74
C GLY A 168 13.70 -6.37 -15.25
N HIS A 169 12.56 -5.98 -14.71
CA HIS A 169 12.31 -4.65 -14.12
C HIS A 169 12.67 -4.58 -12.63
N VAL A 170 12.79 -5.74 -11.96
CA VAL A 170 13.16 -5.82 -10.54
C VAL A 170 14.68 -5.84 -10.43
N ALA A 171 15.23 -4.83 -9.76
CA ALA A 171 16.65 -4.69 -9.47
C ALA A 171 17.05 -5.54 -8.26
N ALA A 172 16.29 -5.44 -7.15
CA ALA A 172 16.60 -6.17 -5.93
C ALA A 172 15.32 -6.66 -5.22
N LEU A 173 15.46 -7.75 -4.48
CA LEU A 173 14.50 -8.26 -3.51
C LEU A 173 15.19 -8.31 -2.15
N THR A 174 14.74 -7.52 -1.16
CA THR A 174 15.32 -7.48 0.18
C THR A 174 14.29 -7.86 1.22
N LEU A 175 14.54 -8.90 1.99
CA LEU A 175 13.60 -9.48 2.94
C LEU A 175 14.17 -9.41 4.35
N PHE A 176 13.39 -8.91 5.30
CA PHE A 176 13.78 -8.77 6.71
C PHE A 176 12.92 -9.70 7.57
N GLY A 177 13.55 -10.66 8.24
CA GLY A 177 12.84 -11.57 9.14
C GLY A 177 11.75 -12.40 8.45
N LYS A 178 12.00 -12.84 7.22
CA LYS A 178 11.07 -13.68 6.46
C LYS A 178 10.77 -14.97 7.25
N PRO A 179 9.49 -15.31 7.50
CA PRO A 179 9.14 -16.50 8.26
C PRO A 179 9.79 -17.77 7.69
N SER A 180 10.44 -18.54 8.57
CA SER A 180 10.98 -19.85 8.25
C SER A 180 9.86 -20.88 8.08
N THR A 181 10.14 -21.99 7.41
CA THR A 181 9.19 -23.11 7.30
C THR A 181 8.78 -23.64 8.68
N GLY A 182 9.73 -23.68 9.63
CA GLY A 182 9.44 -24.10 11.01
C GLY A 182 8.46 -23.17 11.70
N PHE A 183 8.64 -21.87 11.55
CA PHE A 183 7.73 -20.87 12.11
C PHE A 183 6.33 -20.94 11.46
N LEU A 184 6.27 -21.08 10.14
CA LEU A 184 5.00 -21.23 9.44
C LEU A 184 4.22 -22.45 9.91
N ASN A 185 4.88 -23.60 10.06
CA ASN A 185 4.25 -24.83 10.50
C ASN A 185 3.71 -24.76 11.95
N MET A 186 4.25 -23.85 12.78
CA MET A 186 3.68 -23.59 14.11
C MET A 186 2.38 -22.81 14.04
N LEU A 187 2.24 -21.93 13.05
CA LEU A 187 1.04 -21.12 12.84
C LEU A 187 -0.06 -21.90 12.11
N ASP A 188 0.31 -22.59 11.05
CA ASP A 188 -0.55 -23.43 10.24
C ASP A 188 0.29 -24.51 9.54
N THR A 189 0.02 -25.76 9.84
CA THR A 189 0.72 -26.92 9.24
C THR A 189 0.51 -27.02 7.73
N ASN A 190 -0.51 -26.36 7.19
CA ASN A 190 -0.80 -26.30 5.75
C ASN A 190 -0.30 -25.03 5.09
N ALA A 191 0.38 -24.13 5.83
CA ALA A 191 0.91 -22.91 5.25
C ALA A 191 1.84 -23.25 4.07
N PRO A 192 1.65 -22.60 2.90
CA PRO A 192 2.51 -22.86 1.75
C PRO A 192 3.94 -22.42 2.05
N PRO A 193 4.97 -23.18 1.57
CA PRO A 193 6.36 -22.80 1.78
C PRO A 193 6.65 -21.47 1.06
N ILE A 194 7.40 -20.60 1.73
CA ILE A 194 7.85 -19.33 1.16
C ILE A 194 9.11 -19.60 0.34
N THR A 195 8.98 -19.47 -0.97
CA THR A 195 10.09 -19.68 -1.92
C THR A 195 10.33 -18.45 -2.78
N ILE A 196 11.58 -18.16 -3.08
CA ILE A 196 11.98 -17.12 -4.03
C ILE A 196 12.16 -17.78 -5.41
N GLY A 197 11.53 -17.23 -6.43
CA GLY A 197 11.63 -17.73 -7.79
C GLY A 197 13.04 -17.56 -8.37
N ARG A 198 13.39 -18.41 -9.32
CA ARG A 198 14.73 -18.50 -9.91
C ARG A 198 15.22 -17.20 -10.55
N GLU A 199 14.29 -16.45 -11.16
CA GLU A 199 14.61 -15.17 -11.82
C GLU A 199 14.99 -14.06 -10.82
N TYR A 200 14.74 -14.30 -9.51
CA TYR A 200 15.02 -13.35 -8.44
C TYR A 200 16.18 -13.78 -7.53
N GLY A 201 16.58 -15.04 -7.56
CA GLY A 201 17.56 -15.60 -6.62
C GLY A 201 18.89 -14.86 -6.58
N SER A 202 19.46 -14.47 -7.73
CA SER A 202 20.74 -13.74 -7.81
C SER A 202 20.68 -12.28 -7.35
N LYS A 203 19.49 -11.73 -7.16
CA LYS A 203 19.24 -10.36 -6.74
C LYS A 203 18.36 -10.30 -5.48
N ALA A 204 18.35 -11.37 -4.72
CA ALA A 204 17.64 -11.48 -3.46
C ALA A 204 18.63 -11.46 -2.29
N LEU A 205 18.30 -10.68 -1.27
CA LEU A 205 18.96 -10.63 0.01
C LEU A 205 17.94 -10.95 1.11
N ASP A 206 18.07 -12.12 1.73
CA ASP A 206 17.19 -12.59 2.80
C ASP A 206 17.91 -12.45 4.14
N LEU A 207 17.47 -11.49 4.96
CA LEU A 207 18.12 -11.11 6.21
C LEU A 207 17.37 -11.66 7.40
N CYS A 208 18.06 -12.44 8.20
CA CYS A 208 17.57 -12.95 9.48
C CYS A 208 18.51 -12.46 10.59
N ALA A 209 17.99 -11.68 11.55
CA ALA A 209 18.75 -11.24 12.69
C ALA A 209 19.11 -12.42 13.59
N ASP A 210 20.28 -12.36 14.22
CA ASP A 210 20.69 -13.39 15.19
C ASP A 210 19.63 -13.53 16.29
N ASN A 211 19.29 -14.76 16.60
CA ASN A 211 18.25 -15.12 17.58
C ASN A 211 16.81 -14.68 17.25
N ASP A 212 16.51 -14.26 16.00
CA ASP A 212 15.14 -14.01 15.58
C ASP A 212 14.35 -15.34 15.44
N PRO A 213 13.35 -15.62 16.27
CA PRO A 213 12.63 -16.89 16.23
C PRO A 213 11.75 -17.07 15.00
N VAL A 214 11.42 -16.01 14.30
CA VAL A 214 10.53 -16.04 13.12
C VAL A 214 11.27 -16.60 11.90
N CYS A 215 12.49 -16.14 11.65
CA CYS A 215 13.27 -16.53 10.49
C CYS A 215 14.33 -17.60 10.74
N SER A 216 14.70 -17.84 12.02
CA SER A 216 15.65 -18.89 12.38
C SER A 216 15.14 -20.28 12.03
N ALA A 217 15.98 -21.11 11.42
CA ALA A 217 15.62 -22.48 11.02
C ALA A 217 15.18 -23.37 12.19
N GLY A 218 15.70 -23.11 13.39
CA GLY A 218 15.40 -23.87 14.61
C GLY A 218 14.18 -23.40 15.40
N GLY A 219 13.53 -22.30 15.01
CA GLY A 219 12.31 -21.79 15.66
C GLY A 219 12.48 -21.29 17.10
N GLY A 220 13.73 -21.14 17.59
CA GLY A 220 14.03 -20.64 18.94
C GLY A 220 14.72 -19.28 18.86
N GLY A 221 14.67 -18.51 19.95
CA GLY A 221 15.37 -17.24 20.01
C GLY A 221 14.72 -16.23 20.94
N ASP A 222 15.08 -14.98 20.79
CA ASP A 222 14.53 -13.84 21.51
C ASP A 222 13.53 -13.08 20.62
N PRO A 223 12.24 -13.02 20.98
CA PRO A 223 11.25 -12.25 20.22
C PRO A 223 11.64 -10.78 20.00
N ALA A 224 12.45 -10.18 20.89
CA ALA A 224 12.94 -8.82 20.72
C ALA A 224 13.87 -8.69 19.49
N ALA A 225 14.62 -9.74 19.13
CA ALA A 225 15.48 -9.74 17.96
C ALA A 225 14.70 -9.50 16.66
N HIS A 226 13.45 -10.00 16.60
CA HIS A 226 12.56 -9.78 15.44
C HIS A 226 12.23 -8.30 15.20
N GLY A 227 12.25 -7.47 16.23
CA GLY A 227 11.98 -6.03 16.14
C GLY A 227 13.20 -5.16 15.83
N MET A 228 14.40 -5.72 15.68
CA MET A 228 15.66 -4.93 15.67
C MET A 228 16.14 -4.49 14.29
N TYR A 229 15.52 -4.93 13.21
CA TYR A 229 16.00 -4.67 11.84
C TYR A 229 16.23 -3.19 11.51
N ALA A 230 15.40 -2.30 12.03
CA ALA A 230 15.55 -0.86 11.82
C ALA A 230 16.82 -0.25 12.45
N VAL A 231 17.43 -0.93 13.44
CA VAL A 231 18.52 -0.37 14.26
C VAL A 231 19.77 -1.23 14.34
N ASN A 232 19.75 -2.47 13.80
CA ASN A 232 20.87 -3.41 13.87
C ASN A 232 21.82 -3.35 12.65
N GLY A 233 21.64 -2.38 11.75
CA GLY A 233 22.47 -2.22 10.54
C GLY A 233 22.00 -2.99 9.32
N MET A 234 21.00 -3.88 9.44
CA MET A 234 20.54 -4.69 8.32
C MET A 234 19.78 -3.89 7.26
N THR A 235 19.12 -2.78 7.62
CA THR A 235 18.51 -1.86 6.64
C THR A 235 19.56 -1.17 5.79
N GLN A 236 20.69 -0.77 6.36
CA GLN A 236 21.85 -0.22 5.62
C GLN A 236 22.50 -1.28 4.72
N GLN A 237 22.64 -2.51 5.21
CA GLN A 237 23.12 -3.63 4.41
C GLN A 237 22.23 -3.88 3.19
N ALA A 238 20.91 -3.89 3.39
CA ALA A 238 19.95 -4.07 2.31
C ALA A 238 19.95 -2.90 1.31
N ALA A 239 20.07 -1.66 1.78
CA ALA A 239 20.20 -0.49 0.93
C ALA A 239 21.45 -0.55 0.06
N GLY A 240 22.61 -0.84 0.66
CA GLY A 240 23.86 -1.03 -0.07
C GLY A 240 23.79 -2.16 -1.11
N PHE A 241 23.11 -3.27 -0.78
CA PHE A 241 22.86 -4.35 -1.74
C PHE A 241 21.97 -3.86 -2.90
N ALA A 242 20.83 -3.20 -2.61
CA ALA A 242 19.93 -2.71 -3.63
C ALA A 242 20.62 -1.68 -4.54
N THR A 243 21.44 -0.79 -4.00
CA THR A 243 22.18 0.25 -4.73
C THR A 243 23.10 -0.33 -5.81
N GLN A 244 23.67 -1.50 -5.58
CA GLN A 244 24.53 -2.18 -6.56
C GLN A 244 23.78 -2.74 -7.77
N HIS A 245 22.44 -2.79 -7.72
CA HIS A 245 21.59 -3.39 -8.75
C HIS A 245 20.70 -2.37 -9.49
N VAL A 246 20.65 -1.09 -9.07
CA VAL A 246 19.80 -0.04 -9.64
C VAL A 246 20.52 0.93 -10.57
#